data_d23d4762e591583c2f60d7cc94f8fd94
#
_entry.id   d23d4762e591583c2f60d7cc94f8fd94
#
_cell.length_a   1.000
_cell.length_b   1.000
_cell.length_c   1.000
_cell.angle_alpha   90.00
_cell.angle_beta   90.00
_cell.angle_gamma   90.00
#
_symmetry.space_group_name_H-M   'P 1'
#
loop_
_entity.id
_entity.type
_entity.pdbx_description
1 polymer ?
#
loop_
_entity_poly.entity_id
_entity_poly.type
_entity_poly.pdbx_seq_one_letter_code
_entity_poly.pdbx_strand_id
1 'polypeptide(L)'
;MSPREDTVLSTMQDVPLLISRILTHGSTIHGSSQVTTWTGEGEPHRRSFAEIGARAAQLAHALREDLRVQGDERVATLAWNNAEHVEAYFAIPSMGAILHTLNLRLPPEQLAWIVNHAADRVVIANGSLLPLLAPLLPHLKTVEHVVVTGPGDRSPLDGASVQVHEYEDLIAGKPTTYDWPELDERAAAAMCYTSGTTGDPKGVVYSHRSIYLHSMQVNMAQSMGLTDEDTSLVVVPQFHVNAWGLPHATFMTGVNMLMPDRFLQPVPLAEMIESERPTHAAAVPTIWQGLLAELTTRPRDVSSLTQVTIGGSACPPSLMEAFDALGMRVCHAWGMTETSPLGTIARPPAHAVGTPEEFAYRLTQGRFPAGVEARLTGPGGERLPRDGESAGELEVRGNWIAGAYYNGPGAEPLRPADKFSEDGWLKTGDVGTISPDGFLTLTDRAKDVIKSGGEWISSVELENALMSHPDVAEAAVVAVPDDKWGERPLATVVLKEGASVGFEALRTFLAEDGKIAKWQLPERWTVIEAVPKTSVGKFDKKVLRRQYADGGLDVTQI
;
A
#
# COMPACT_ATOMS: atom_id res chain seq x y z
N MET A 1 5.03 -31.95 -7.11
CA MET A 1 4.36 -33.13 -7.70
C MET A 1 5.03 -33.40 -9.04
N SER A 2 5.64 -34.57 -9.25
CA SER A 2 6.09 -34.98 -10.57
C SER A 2 4.89 -35.15 -11.49
N PRO A 3 4.98 -34.78 -12.78
CA PRO A 3 3.91 -35.06 -13.74
C PRO A 3 3.59 -36.57 -13.73
N ARG A 4 2.33 -36.94 -13.88
CA ARG A 4 1.97 -38.36 -14.14
C ARG A 4 2.59 -38.77 -15.44
N GLU A 5 3.11 -39.99 -15.57
CA GLU A 5 3.80 -40.51 -16.76
C GLU A 5 2.99 -40.39 -18.09
N ASP A 6 1.66 -40.23 -17.98
CA ASP A 6 0.75 -40.10 -19.14
C ASP A 6 0.30 -38.63 -19.42
N THR A 7 0.96 -37.63 -18.82
CA THR A 7 0.56 -36.21 -19.01
C THR A 7 1.13 -35.68 -20.34
N VAL A 8 0.26 -35.28 -21.26
CA VAL A 8 0.67 -34.52 -22.45
C VAL A 8 1.11 -33.12 -22.03
N LEU A 9 2.37 -32.78 -22.24
CA LEU A 9 2.90 -31.46 -21.97
C LEU A 9 2.46 -30.45 -23.04
N SER A 10 2.37 -29.19 -22.63
CA SER A 10 2.11 -28.06 -23.53
C SER A 10 3.23 -27.95 -24.59
N THR A 11 2.86 -27.49 -25.79
CA THR A 11 3.81 -27.13 -26.86
C THR A 11 4.20 -25.66 -26.83
N MET A 12 3.74 -24.91 -25.82
CA MET A 12 4.09 -23.49 -25.65
C MET A 12 5.52 -23.36 -25.13
N GLN A 13 6.17 -22.26 -25.49
CA GLN A 13 7.53 -21.95 -25.02
C GLN A 13 7.52 -21.73 -23.51
N ASP A 14 8.53 -22.27 -22.85
CA ASP A 14 8.76 -22.06 -21.41
C ASP A 14 9.67 -20.82 -21.23
N VAL A 15 9.05 -19.64 -21.27
CA VAL A 15 9.73 -18.35 -21.12
C VAL A 15 9.37 -17.76 -19.76
N PRO A 16 10.36 -17.52 -18.86
CA PRO A 16 10.08 -17.10 -17.50
C PRO A 16 9.53 -15.67 -17.43
N LEU A 17 8.63 -15.43 -16.47
CA LEU A 17 8.00 -14.14 -16.22
C LEU A 17 8.91 -13.27 -15.34
N LEU A 18 9.83 -12.52 -15.98
CA LEU A 18 10.87 -11.74 -15.33
C LEU A 18 10.60 -10.22 -15.38
N ILE A 19 11.03 -9.50 -14.36
CA ILE A 19 10.98 -8.02 -14.32
C ILE A 19 11.83 -7.42 -15.43
N SER A 20 12.96 -8.04 -15.79
CA SER A 20 13.79 -7.61 -16.92
C SER A 20 13.03 -7.56 -18.25
N ARG A 21 12.03 -8.42 -18.43
CA ARG A 21 11.17 -8.40 -19.63
C ARG A 21 10.20 -7.22 -19.61
N ILE A 22 9.68 -6.85 -18.42
CA ILE A 22 8.86 -5.64 -18.26
C ILE A 22 9.71 -4.41 -18.57
N LEU A 23 10.92 -4.34 -18.00
CA LEU A 23 11.88 -3.26 -18.26
C LEU A 23 12.20 -3.12 -19.76
N THR A 24 12.59 -4.21 -20.40
CA THR A 24 12.94 -4.22 -21.83
C THR A 24 11.74 -3.81 -22.69
N HIS A 25 10.54 -4.35 -22.40
CA HIS A 25 9.32 -3.98 -23.13
C HIS A 25 9.03 -2.47 -22.98
N GLY A 26 8.94 -1.97 -21.76
CA GLY A 26 8.62 -0.57 -21.51
C GLY A 26 9.65 0.39 -22.10
N SER A 27 10.95 0.10 -21.94
CA SER A 27 12.01 0.98 -22.45
C SER A 27 12.19 0.95 -23.96
N THR A 28 11.73 -0.12 -24.66
CA THR A 28 11.85 -0.23 -26.12
C THR A 28 10.55 0.09 -26.86
N ILE A 29 9.44 -0.48 -26.41
CA ILE A 29 8.14 -0.31 -27.10
C ILE A 29 7.47 1.00 -26.68
N HIS A 30 7.54 1.34 -25.38
CA HIS A 30 6.99 2.56 -24.80
C HIS A 30 8.10 3.57 -24.44
N GLY A 31 9.21 3.56 -25.16
CA GLY A 31 10.41 4.34 -24.84
C GLY A 31 10.20 5.86 -24.73
N SER A 32 9.16 6.40 -25.37
CA SER A 32 8.78 7.83 -25.29
C SER A 32 7.92 8.19 -24.08
N SER A 33 7.30 7.23 -23.40
CA SER A 33 6.53 7.47 -22.17
C SER A 33 7.44 8.05 -21.09
N GLN A 34 6.88 8.81 -20.16
CA GLN A 34 7.65 9.66 -19.25
C GLN A 34 7.49 9.22 -17.79
N VAL A 35 8.60 9.33 -17.05
CA VAL A 35 8.63 9.45 -15.59
C VAL A 35 8.94 10.90 -15.25
N THR A 36 7.94 11.61 -14.74
CA THR A 36 8.04 13.02 -14.37
C THR A 36 8.18 13.11 -12.86
N THR A 37 9.31 13.61 -12.34
CA THR A 37 9.52 13.84 -10.91
C THR A 37 9.26 15.30 -10.58
N TRP A 38 8.34 15.54 -9.65
CA TRP A 38 8.05 16.88 -9.14
C TRP A 38 9.18 17.38 -8.26
N THR A 39 9.62 18.62 -8.47
CA THR A 39 10.76 19.22 -7.76
C THR A 39 10.37 20.23 -6.68
N GLY A 40 9.08 20.62 -6.64
CA GLY A 40 8.53 21.64 -5.74
C GLY A 40 8.70 23.05 -6.26
N GLU A 41 9.75 23.35 -6.98
CA GLU A 41 10.03 24.65 -7.61
C GLU A 41 10.63 24.44 -9.00
N GLY A 42 10.25 25.32 -9.94
CA GLY A 42 10.71 25.24 -11.32
C GLY A 42 10.05 24.11 -12.12
N GLU A 43 10.70 23.72 -13.21
CA GLU A 43 10.19 22.66 -14.09
C GLU A 43 10.40 21.28 -13.46
N PRO A 44 9.42 20.37 -13.55
CA PRO A 44 9.58 18.99 -13.15
C PRO A 44 10.69 18.28 -13.93
N HIS A 45 11.38 17.38 -13.28
CA HIS A 45 12.43 16.60 -13.92
C HIS A 45 11.81 15.42 -14.68
N ARG A 46 12.03 15.34 -16.00
CA ARG A 46 11.43 14.34 -16.89
C ARG A 46 12.49 13.40 -17.42
N ARG A 47 12.18 12.10 -17.38
CA ARG A 47 12.97 11.04 -18.04
C ARG A 47 12.03 10.13 -18.82
N SER A 48 12.40 9.83 -20.05
CA SER A 48 11.68 8.85 -20.85
C SER A 48 11.90 7.42 -20.32
N PHE A 49 11.01 6.49 -20.65
CA PHE A 49 11.19 5.08 -20.31
C PHE A 49 12.46 4.51 -20.95
N ALA A 50 12.84 4.99 -22.13
CA ALA A 50 14.12 4.63 -22.76
C ALA A 50 15.31 5.07 -21.89
N GLU A 51 15.29 6.31 -21.35
CA GLU A 51 16.32 6.80 -20.43
C GLU A 51 16.33 6.03 -19.11
N ILE A 52 15.15 5.73 -18.53
CA ILE A 52 15.05 4.88 -17.33
C ILE A 52 15.70 3.51 -17.61
N GLY A 53 15.42 2.90 -18.77
CA GLY A 53 16.03 1.61 -19.15
C GLY A 53 17.55 1.66 -19.28
N ALA A 54 18.08 2.72 -19.92
CA ALA A 54 19.50 2.95 -20.04
C ALA A 54 20.17 3.16 -18.66
N ARG A 55 19.58 3.97 -17.78
CA ARG A 55 20.09 4.26 -16.45
C ARG A 55 19.97 3.06 -15.50
N ALA A 56 18.92 2.25 -15.64
CA ALA A 56 18.79 0.98 -14.93
C ALA A 56 19.93 0.00 -15.33
N ALA A 57 20.30 -0.06 -16.61
CA ALA A 57 21.45 -0.83 -17.05
C ALA A 57 22.77 -0.30 -16.47
N GLN A 58 22.98 1.01 -16.47
CA GLN A 58 24.14 1.64 -15.85
C GLN A 58 24.22 1.35 -14.35
N LEU A 59 23.10 1.44 -13.63
CA LEU A 59 23.03 1.09 -12.21
C LEU A 59 23.35 -0.40 -11.98
N ALA A 60 22.85 -1.30 -12.81
CA ALA A 60 23.16 -2.72 -12.72
C ALA A 60 24.65 -3.01 -12.89
N HIS A 61 25.32 -2.36 -13.85
CA HIS A 61 26.78 -2.44 -14.01
C HIS A 61 27.51 -1.93 -12.77
N ALA A 62 27.13 -0.76 -12.25
CA ALA A 62 27.73 -0.18 -11.06
C ALA A 62 27.59 -1.09 -9.83
N LEU A 63 26.37 -1.58 -9.58
CA LEU A 63 26.12 -2.52 -8.47
C LEU A 63 26.94 -3.80 -8.61
N ARG A 64 27.04 -4.37 -9.82
CA ARG A 64 27.73 -5.63 -10.08
C ARG A 64 29.24 -5.49 -10.05
N GLU A 65 29.78 -4.48 -10.73
CA GLU A 65 31.21 -4.35 -10.98
C GLU A 65 31.94 -3.59 -9.87
N ASP A 66 31.37 -2.48 -9.40
CA ASP A 66 32.01 -1.59 -8.43
C ASP A 66 31.66 -2.00 -7.00
N LEU A 67 30.36 -2.23 -6.71
CA LEU A 67 29.90 -2.59 -5.37
C LEU A 67 29.86 -4.10 -5.12
N ARG A 68 30.17 -4.92 -6.15
CA ARG A 68 30.25 -6.39 -6.06
C ARG A 68 28.99 -7.08 -5.57
N VAL A 69 27.81 -6.50 -5.79
CA VAL A 69 26.51 -7.10 -5.45
C VAL A 69 26.33 -8.39 -6.25
N GLN A 70 26.06 -9.50 -5.57
CA GLN A 70 25.82 -10.81 -6.16
C GLN A 70 24.32 -11.12 -6.28
N GLY A 71 23.97 -12.26 -6.88
CA GLY A 71 22.59 -12.78 -6.84
C GLY A 71 22.12 -12.99 -5.42
N ASP A 72 20.81 -12.85 -5.21
CA ASP A 72 20.14 -12.99 -3.90
C ASP A 72 20.56 -12.00 -2.80
N GLU A 73 21.51 -11.09 -3.07
CA GLU A 73 21.83 -10.02 -2.12
C GLU A 73 20.77 -8.92 -2.16
N ARG A 74 20.55 -8.30 -1.00
CA ARG A 74 19.55 -7.23 -0.85
C ARG A 74 20.22 -5.87 -1.05
N VAL A 75 19.61 -5.08 -1.91
CA VAL A 75 19.92 -3.67 -2.09
C VAL A 75 18.72 -2.88 -1.57
N ALA A 76 18.92 -2.21 -0.44
CA ALA A 76 17.87 -1.42 0.17
C ALA A 76 17.72 -0.06 -0.52
N THR A 77 16.50 0.48 -0.51
CA THR A 77 16.22 1.87 -0.92
C THR A 77 15.58 2.63 0.23
N LEU A 78 16.11 3.79 0.57
CA LEU A 78 15.55 4.78 1.48
C LEU A 78 15.26 6.04 0.66
N ALA A 79 14.15 6.06 -0.04
CA ALA A 79 13.89 7.05 -1.08
C ALA A 79 12.40 7.43 -1.17
N TRP A 80 12.16 8.61 -1.71
CA TRP A 80 10.85 9.10 -2.10
C TRP A 80 10.42 8.51 -3.45
N ASN A 81 9.21 8.88 -3.91
CA ASN A 81 8.71 8.51 -5.23
C ASN A 81 9.35 9.40 -6.30
N ASN A 82 10.39 8.93 -6.96
CA ASN A 82 11.11 9.65 -8.00
C ASN A 82 11.72 8.71 -9.05
N ALA A 83 12.32 9.27 -10.08
CA ALA A 83 12.86 8.52 -11.21
C ALA A 83 14.01 7.60 -10.79
N GLU A 84 14.92 8.03 -9.91
CA GLU A 84 16.06 7.21 -9.43
C GLU A 84 15.56 5.98 -8.67
N HIS A 85 14.46 6.11 -7.93
CA HIS A 85 13.84 4.98 -7.27
C HIS A 85 13.20 4.00 -8.28
N VAL A 86 12.60 4.51 -9.38
CA VAL A 86 12.11 3.66 -10.48
C VAL A 86 13.27 2.94 -11.17
N GLU A 87 14.39 3.60 -11.41
CA GLU A 87 15.61 2.96 -11.94
C GLU A 87 16.05 1.78 -11.06
N ALA A 88 16.08 1.97 -9.73
CA ALA A 88 16.39 0.91 -8.76
C ALA A 88 15.38 -0.24 -8.79
N TYR A 89 14.07 0.06 -8.94
CA TYR A 89 12.99 -0.93 -9.05
C TYR A 89 13.17 -1.91 -10.21
N PHE A 90 13.81 -1.45 -11.27
CA PHE A 90 14.09 -2.29 -12.43
C PHE A 90 15.50 -2.87 -12.41
N ALA A 91 16.52 -2.08 -12.10
CA ALA A 91 17.91 -2.53 -12.15
C ALA A 91 18.18 -3.70 -11.19
N ILE A 92 17.79 -3.54 -9.93
CA ILE A 92 18.13 -4.49 -8.85
C ILE A 92 17.55 -5.89 -9.12
N PRO A 93 16.22 -6.07 -9.30
CA PRO A 93 15.69 -7.39 -9.56
C PRO A 93 16.10 -7.93 -10.94
N SER A 94 16.24 -7.08 -11.97
CA SER A 94 16.61 -7.55 -13.30
C SER A 94 18.02 -8.14 -13.36
N MET A 95 18.96 -7.69 -12.52
CA MET A 95 20.29 -8.26 -12.41
C MET A 95 20.39 -9.49 -11.49
N GLY A 96 19.27 -9.90 -10.86
CA GLY A 96 19.18 -11.07 -9.97
C GLY A 96 19.44 -10.77 -8.50
N ALA A 97 19.48 -9.49 -8.10
CA ALA A 97 19.49 -9.06 -6.70
C ALA A 97 18.07 -8.80 -6.20
N ILE A 98 17.90 -8.54 -4.91
CA ILE A 98 16.58 -8.33 -4.29
C ILE A 98 16.42 -6.87 -3.91
N LEU A 99 15.43 -6.18 -4.46
CA LEU A 99 15.04 -4.84 -4.06
C LEU A 99 14.40 -4.88 -2.67
N HIS A 100 14.94 -4.14 -1.71
CA HIS A 100 14.33 -4.00 -0.39
C HIS A 100 13.95 -2.54 -0.12
N THR A 101 12.67 -2.23 -0.12
CA THR A 101 12.19 -0.87 0.09
C THR A 101 11.97 -0.59 1.57
N LEU A 102 12.69 0.39 2.12
CA LEU A 102 12.65 0.75 3.53
C LEU A 102 11.57 1.80 3.80
N ASN A 103 10.65 1.49 4.72
CA ASN A 103 9.62 2.42 5.12
C ASN A 103 10.21 3.54 6.01
N LEU A 104 10.48 4.69 5.40
CA LEU A 104 11.11 5.86 6.02
C LEU A 104 10.31 6.50 7.18
N ARG A 105 9.09 6.04 7.43
CA ARG A 105 8.20 6.52 8.51
C ARG A 105 8.23 5.62 9.74
N LEU A 106 9.02 4.54 9.72
CA LEU A 106 9.18 3.66 10.88
C LEU A 106 10.13 4.28 11.91
N PRO A 107 9.99 3.93 13.20
CA PRO A 107 10.96 4.29 14.21
C PRO A 107 12.39 3.80 13.86
N PRO A 108 13.43 4.55 14.24
CA PRO A 108 14.82 4.20 13.91
C PRO A 108 15.23 2.79 14.32
N GLU A 109 14.82 2.33 15.49
CA GLU A 109 15.13 0.99 15.99
C GLU A 109 14.51 -0.12 15.12
N GLN A 110 13.30 0.11 14.62
CA GLN A 110 12.65 -0.84 13.71
C GLN A 110 13.33 -0.86 12.35
N LEU A 111 13.73 0.31 11.82
CA LEU A 111 14.49 0.39 10.57
C LEU A 111 15.82 -0.37 10.69
N ALA A 112 16.59 -0.14 11.77
CA ALA A 112 17.85 -0.83 11.99
C ALA A 112 17.65 -2.35 12.12
N TRP A 113 16.58 -2.78 12.82
CA TRP A 113 16.24 -4.19 12.93
C TRP A 113 15.92 -4.81 11.56
N ILE A 114 15.10 -4.13 10.74
CA ILE A 114 14.68 -4.58 9.40
C ILE A 114 15.90 -4.74 8.48
N VAL A 115 16.77 -3.73 8.40
CA VAL A 115 17.99 -3.74 7.58
C VAL A 115 18.90 -4.90 7.98
N ASN A 116 19.10 -5.11 9.28
CA ASN A 116 19.92 -6.21 9.79
C ASN A 116 19.27 -7.60 9.56
N HIS A 117 17.95 -7.71 9.74
CA HIS A 117 17.22 -8.96 9.51
C HIS A 117 17.18 -9.34 8.02
N ALA A 118 17.03 -8.36 7.13
CA ALA A 118 17.15 -8.57 5.68
C ALA A 118 18.60 -8.82 5.27
N ALA A 119 19.58 -8.41 6.08
CA ALA A 119 21.01 -8.38 5.77
C ALA A 119 21.29 -7.56 4.48
N ASP A 120 20.79 -6.33 4.45
CA ASP A 120 21.04 -5.41 3.36
C ASP A 120 22.53 -5.07 3.26
N ARG A 121 23.08 -5.09 2.05
CA ARG A 121 24.49 -4.82 1.80
C ARG A 121 24.74 -3.40 1.29
N VAL A 122 23.81 -2.88 0.50
CA VAL A 122 23.84 -1.54 -0.08
C VAL A 122 22.56 -0.81 0.32
N VAL A 123 22.66 0.49 0.62
CA VAL A 123 21.50 1.37 0.81
C VAL A 123 21.58 2.49 -0.21
N ILE A 124 20.63 2.55 -1.14
CA ILE A 124 20.43 3.69 -2.03
C ILE A 124 19.50 4.68 -1.30
N ALA A 125 20.03 5.85 -0.93
CA ALA A 125 19.34 6.82 -0.09
C ALA A 125 19.16 8.17 -0.78
N ASN A 126 17.96 8.76 -0.69
CA ASN A 126 17.77 10.15 -1.11
C ASN A 126 18.49 11.09 -0.15
N GLY A 127 19.21 12.10 -0.69
CA GLY A 127 20.01 13.03 0.08
C GLY A 127 19.25 13.77 1.19
N SER A 128 17.95 14.04 0.99
CA SER A 128 17.10 14.65 2.01
C SER A 128 16.80 13.72 3.20
N LEU A 129 17.05 12.41 3.07
CA LEU A 129 16.80 11.39 4.11
C LEU A 129 18.09 10.98 4.85
N LEU A 130 19.23 11.56 4.53
CA LEU A 130 20.49 11.28 5.23
C LEU A 130 20.45 11.59 6.73
N PRO A 131 19.75 12.63 7.22
CA PRO A 131 19.58 12.84 8.66
C PRO A 131 18.84 11.69 9.37
N LEU A 132 18.01 10.92 8.64
CA LEU A 132 17.36 9.70 9.16
C LEU A 132 18.32 8.51 9.12
N LEU A 133 19.11 8.36 8.04
CA LEU A 133 19.98 7.20 7.82
C LEU A 133 21.26 7.25 8.68
N ALA A 134 21.91 8.39 8.74
CA ALA A 134 23.23 8.52 9.36
C ALA A 134 23.30 8.04 10.83
N PRO A 135 22.32 8.35 11.70
CA PRO A 135 22.30 7.83 13.07
C PRO A 135 22.15 6.31 13.15
N LEU A 136 21.64 5.66 12.10
CA LEU A 136 21.42 4.20 12.07
C LEU A 136 22.71 3.46 11.67
N LEU A 137 23.58 4.05 10.85
CA LEU A 137 24.76 3.40 10.27
C LEU A 137 25.62 2.63 11.29
N PRO A 138 25.92 3.16 12.50
CA PRO A 138 26.68 2.42 13.50
C PRO A 138 26.01 1.13 13.99
N HIS A 139 24.70 0.98 13.76
CA HIS A 139 23.90 -0.15 14.17
C HIS A 139 23.59 -1.13 13.03
N LEU A 140 23.96 -0.79 11.78
CA LEU A 140 23.75 -1.62 10.60
C LEU A 140 24.98 -2.54 10.39
N LYS A 141 24.75 -3.85 10.55
CA LYS A 141 25.85 -4.84 10.63
C LYS A 141 26.36 -5.31 9.27
N THR A 142 25.54 -5.20 8.22
CA THR A 142 25.79 -5.77 6.89
C THR A 142 25.94 -4.73 5.80
N VAL A 143 25.59 -3.48 6.07
CA VAL A 143 25.69 -2.38 5.11
C VAL A 143 27.15 -2.01 4.91
N GLU A 144 27.63 -2.15 3.68
CA GLU A 144 28.99 -1.81 3.26
C GLU A 144 29.01 -0.50 2.48
N HIS A 145 27.93 -0.20 1.75
CA HIS A 145 27.86 0.94 0.83
C HIS A 145 26.58 1.75 1.02
N VAL A 146 26.70 3.08 0.96
CA VAL A 146 25.60 4.03 0.83
C VAL A 146 25.75 4.75 -0.51
N VAL A 147 24.71 4.71 -1.34
CA VAL A 147 24.65 5.41 -2.63
C VAL A 147 23.64 6.55 -2.50
N VAL A 148 24.07 7.79 -2.67
CA VAL A 148 23.22 8.96 -2.42
C VAL A 148 22.64 9.50 -3.71
N THR A 149 21.30 9.64 -3.75
CA THR A 149 20.56 10.21 -4.88
C THR A 149 19.99 11.59 -4.54
N GLY A 150 19.79 12.41 -5.56
CA GLY A 150 19.08 13.68 -5.42
C GLY A 150 19.75 14.71 -4.51
N PRO A 151 19.11 15.88 -4.29
CA PRO A 151 19.65 16.95 -3.49
C PRO A 151 19.61 16.64 -1.97
N GLY A 152 20.50 17.26 -1.21
CA GLY A 152 20.57 17.17 0.24
C GLY A 152 21.97 17.45 0.77
N ASP A 153 22.08 17.72 2.06
CA ASP A 153 23.36 17.87 2.73
C ASP A 153 24.02 16.50 2.93
N ARG A 154 25.30 16.36 2.58
CA ARG A 154 26.10 15.12 2.74
C ARG A 154 26.82 15.05 4.07
N SER A 155 26.93 16.16 4.80
CA SER A 155 27.63 16.23 6.08
C SER A 155 27.19 15.22 7.14
N PRO A 156 25.92 14.75 7.19
CA PRO A 156 25.55 13.68 8.11
C PRO A 156 26.33 12.36 7.91
N LEU A 157 26.92 12.15 6.73
CA LEU A 157 27.74 10.96 6.41
C LEU A 157 29.23 11.16 6.65
N ASP A 158 29.67 12.34 7.10
CA ASP A 158 31.08 12.61 7.38
C ASP A 158 31.59 11.67 8.48
N GLY A 159 32.67 10.92 8.14
CA GLY A 159 33.23 9.93 9.06
C GLY A 159 32.44 8.64 9.22
N ALA A 160 31.44 8.38 8.37
CA ALA A 160 30.71 7.11 8.36
C ALA A 160 31.66 5.92 8.12
N SER A 161 31.37 4.79 8.74
CA SER A 161 32.16 3.56 8.60
C SER A 161 31.92 2.80 7.30
N VAL A 162 30.95 3.24 6.50
CA VAL A 162 30.56 2.67 5.21
C VAL A 162 31.15 3.46 4.05
N GLN A 163 31.27 2.85 2.87
CA GLN A 163 31.67 3.57 1.66
C GLN A 163 30.49 4.39 1.12
N VAL A 164 30.72 5.68 0.87
CA VAL A 164 29.70 6.59 0.36
C VAL A 164 29.98 6.90 -1.10
N HIS A 165 28.94 6.83 -1.94
CA HIS A 165 29.00 7.09 -3.38
C HIS A 165 27.91 8.08 -3.78
N GLU A 166 28.22 8.99 -4.70
CA GLU A 166 27.18 9.76 -5.40
C GLU A 166 26.61 8.92 -6.53
N TYR A 167 25.29 8.87 -6.63
CA TYR A 167 24.59 8.03 -7.61
C TYR A 167 24.99 8.36 -9.04
N GLU A 168 24.98 9.64 -9.40
CA GLU A 168 25.29 10.08 -10.77
C GLU A 168 26.76 9.78 -11.13
N ASP A 169 27.70 9.95 -10.20
CA ASP A 169 29.10 9.62 -10.43
C ASP A 169 29.30 8.11 -10.57
N LEU A 170 28.57 7.32 -9.76
CA LEU A 170 28.68 5.87 -9.75
C LEU A 170 28.21 5.25 -11.06
N ILE A 171 27.14 5.79 -11.68
CA ILE A 171 26.62 5.28 -12.95
C ILE A 171 27.26 5.93 -14.17
N ALA A 172 27.98 7.05 -14.00
CA ALA A 172 28.58 7.79 -15.11
C ALA A 172 29.52 6.91 -15.94
N GLY A 173 29.37 6.97 -17.27
CA GLY A 173 30.22 6.23 -18.21
C GLY A 173 30.00 4.70 -18.24
N LYS A 174 29.09 4.16 -17.42
CA LYS A 174 28.73 2.74 -17.52
C LYS A 174 27.91 2.47 -18.79
N PRO A 175 27.96 1.25 -19.34
CA PRO A 175 27.16 0.90 -20.51
C PRO A 175 25.66 1.10 -20.28
N THR A 176 24.95 1.61 -21.28
CA THR A 176 23.50 1.87 -21.27
C THR A 176 22.66 0.64 -21.61
N THR A 177 23.30 -0.50 -21.83
CA THR A 177 22.69 -1.81 -22.03
C THR A 177 23.28 -2.80 -21.05
N TYR A 178 22.50 -3.78 -20.60
CA TYR A 178 22.94 -4.84 -19.70
C TYR A 178 22.47 -6.18 -20.22
N ASP A 179 23.30 -7.21 -20.14
CA ASP A 179 22.94 -8.57 -20.50
C ASP A 179 22.20 -9.21 -19.32
N TRP A 180 20.86 -9.00 -19.28
CA TRP A 180 20.01 -9.43 -18.18
C TRP A 180 20.01 -10.95 -18.08
N PRO A 181 20.37 -11.53 -16.91
CA PRO A 181 20.40 -12.98 -16.76
C PRO A 181 19.01 -13.61 -16.88
N GLU A 182 18.94 -14.81 -17.43
CA GLU A 182 17.77 -15.67 -17.32
C GLU A 182 17.71 -16.24 -15.91
N LEU A 183 16.65 -15.91 -15.20
CA LEU A 183 16.41 -16.29 -13.80
C LEU A 183 15.23 -17.26 -13.70
N ASP A 184 15.14 -18.03 -12.61
CA ASP A 184 13.88 -18.69 -12.26
C ASP A 184 12.85 -17.62 -11.88
N GLU A 185 11.69 -17.64 -12.51
CA GLU A 185 10.61 -16.69 -12.25
C GLU A 185 10.10 -16.72 -10.79
N ARG A 186 10.41 -17.79 -10.04
CA ARG A 186 10.10 -17.96 -8.62
C ARG A 186 11.17 -17.36 -7.71
N ALA A 187 12.31 -16.96 -8.27
CA ALA A 187 13.34 -16.27 -7.50
C ALA A 187 12.81 -14.98 -6.88
N ALA A 188 13.36 -14.62 -5.73
CA ALA A 188 13.06 -13.37 -5.05
C ALA A 188 13.47 -12.17 -5.91
N ALA A 189 12.59 -11.20 -6.04
CA ALA A 189 12.80 -9.98 -6.83
C ALA A 189 12.73 -8.72 -5.96
N ALA A 190 11.80 -8.68 -5.02
CA ALA A 190 11.64 -7.57 -4.10
C ALA A 190 11.13 -8.05 -2.73
N MET A 191 11.30 -7.21 -1.71
CA MET A 191 10.74 -7.45 -0.39
C MET A 191 10.26 -6.16 0.26
N CYS A 192 9.22 -6.30 1.08
CA CYS A 192 8.71 -5.26 1.96
C CYS A 192 8.45 -5.83 3.36
N TYR A 193 8.63 -5.01 4.38
CA TYR A 193 8.27 -5.40 5.74
C TYR A 193 6.93 -4.78 6.14
N THR A 194 6.12 -5.58 6.83
CA THR A 194 4.90 -5.08 7.46
C THR A 194 5.26 -4.33 8.74
N SER A 195 4.51 -3.29 9.06
CA SER A 195 4.64 -2.57 10.33
C SER A 195 4.07 -3.39 11.50
N GLY A 196 4.60 -4.54 11.81
CA GLY A 196 4.07 -5.49 12.79
C GLY A 196 3.27 -4.84 13.92
N THR A 197 1.94 -5.00 13.92
CA THR A 197 1.07 -4.49 14.97
C THR A 197 1.21 -5.28 16.28
N THR A 198 1.84 -6.46 16.21
CA THR A 198 2.10 -7.36 17.33
C THR A 198 3.43 -8.06 17.09
N GLY A 199 4.52 -7.58 17.73
CA GLY A 199 5.85 -8.17 17.63
C GLY A 199 6.73 -7.53 16.54
N ASP A 200 7.80 -8.24 16.16
CA ASP A 200 8.75 -7.77 15.15
C ASP A 200 8.12 -7.64 13.76
N PRO A 201 8.59 -6.69 12.93
CA PRO A 201 8.15 -6.57 11.55
C PRO A 201 8.34 -7.88 10.76
N LYS A 202 7.40 -8.21 9.87
CA LYS A 202 7.45 -9.44 9.09
C LYS A 202 7.81 -9.12 7.64
N GLY A 203 8.86 -9.77 7.12
CA GLY A 203 9.29 -9.62 5.74
C GLY A 203 8.42 -10.44 4.78
N VAL A 204 7.91 -9.81 3.73
CA VAL A 204 7.23 -10.47 2.60
C VAL A 204 8.13 -10.36 1.39
N VAL A 205 8.45 -11.48 0.77
CA VAL A 205 9.33 -11.57 -0.39
C VAL A 205 8.51 -11.91 -1.62
N TYR A 206 8.57 -11.04 -2.62
CA TYR A 206 7.87 -11.18 -3.89
C TYR A 206 8.79 -11.81 -4.94
N SER A 207 8.27 -12.76 -5.71
CA SER A 207 8.99 -13.34 -6.84
C SER A 207 8.81 -12.50 -8.11
N HIS A 208 9.68 -12.68 -9.10
CA HIS A 208 9.51 -12.12 -10.44
C HIS A 208 8.13 -12.45 -11.00
N ARG A 209 7.71 -13.74 -10.94
CA ARG A 209 6.41 -14.20 -11.39
C ARG A 209 5.25 -13.50 -10.69
N SER A 210 5.30 -13.36 -9.36
CA SER A 210 4.22 -12.74 -8.60
C SER A 210 4.04 -11.27 -8.97
N ILE A 211 5.15 -10.52 -9.13
CA ILE A 211 5.13 -9.13 -9.57
C ILE A 211 4.61 -9.01 -11.00
N TYR A 212 5.06 -9.88 -11.91
CA TYR A 212 4.65 -9.87 -13.31
C TYR A 212 3.13 -10.09 -13.45
N LEU A 213 2.61 -11.16 -12.83
CA LEU A 213 1.17 -11.50 -12.87
C LEU A 213 0.31 -10.44 -12.18
N HIS A 214 0.78 -9.90 -11.04
CA HIS A 214 0.12 -8.79 -10.35
C HIS A 214 0.04 -7.55 -11.24
N SER A 215 1.13 -7.19 -11.93
CA SER A 215 1.16 -6.03 -12.84
C SER A 215 0.21 -6.19 -14.03
N MET A 216 0.13 -7.41 -14.61
CA MET A 216 -0.88 -7.73 -15.63
C MET A 216 -2.30 -7.51 -15.08
N GLN A 217 -2.57 -8.01 -13.86
CA GLN A 217 -3.89 -7.89 -13.24
C GLN A 217 -4.25 -6.42 -12.96
N VAL A 218 -3.31 -5.60 -12.49
CA VAL A 218 -3.52 -4.16 -12.25
C VAL A 218 -3.98 -3.46 -13.53
N ASN A 219 -3.42 -3.81 -14.70
CA ASN A 219 -3.76 -3.22 -15.99
C ASN A 219 -5.05 -3.76 -16.62
N MET A 220 -5.63 -4.85 -16.10
CA MET A 220 -6.90 -5.36 -16.66
C MET A 220 -8.03 -4.35 -16.49
N ALA A 221 -8.94 -4.29 -17.47
CA ALA A 221 -10.10 -3.38 -17.48
C ALA A 221 -11.01 -3.50 -16.24
N GLN A 222 -11.02 -4.68 -15.61
CA GLN A 222 -11.76 -4.94 -14.36
C GLN A 222 -10.96 -4.57 -13.10
N SER A 223 -9.78 -3.99 -13.27
CA SER A 223 -8.93 -3.49 -12.19
C SER A 223 -8.72 -1.97 -12.35
N MET A 224 -7.49 -1.47 -12.42
CA MET A 224 -7.27 -0.04 -12.68
C MET A 224 -7.52 0.31 -14.16
N GLY A 225 -7.25 -0.62 -15.09
CA GLY A 225 -7.57 -0.49 -16.50
C GLY A 225 -6.79 0.62 -17.21
N LEU A 226 -5.51 0.80 -16.82
CA LEU A 226 -4.65 1.86 -17.33
C LEU A 226 -4.09 1.52 -18.72
N THR A 227 -4.01 2.54 -19.58
CA THR A 227 -3.50 2.46 -20.95
C THR A 227 -2.42 3.53 -21.19
N ASP A 228 -1.76 3.51 -22.34
CA ASP A 228 -0.74 4.51 -22.73
C ASP A 228 -1.30 5.92 -22.96
N GLU A 229 -2.63 6.08 -22.96
CA GLU A 229 -3.29 7.40 -22.94
C GLU A 229 -3.28 8.03 -21.54
N ASP A 230 -2.95 7.25 -20.49
CA ASP A 230 -3.04 7.68 -19.11
C ASP A 230 -1.72 8.29 -18.60
N THR A 231 -1.88 9.17 -17.63
CA THR A 231 -0.80 9.62 -16.73
C THR A 231 -1.22 9.33 -15.29
N SER A 232 -0.44 8.49 -14.59
CA SER A 232 -0.73 8.12 -13.22
C SER A 232 0.09 8.95 -12.23
N LEU A 233 -0.57 9.72 -11.37
CA LEU A 233 0.05 10.37 -10.21
C LEU A 233 0.25 9.31 -9.11
N VAL A 234 1.48 8.91 -8.89
CA VAL A 234 1.88 7.82 -7.99
C VAL A 234 2.05 8.37 -6.58
N VAL A 235 0.94 8.63 -5.87
CA VAL A 235 0.98 9.16 -4.49
C VAL A 235 1.32 8.06 -3.48
N VAL A 236 0.88 6.83 -3.73
CA VAL A 236 1.23 5.68 -2.88
C VAL A 236 2.74 5.50 -2.81
N PRO A 237 3.32 5.40 -1.60
CA PRO A 237 4.76 5.36 -1.46
C PRO A 237 5.41 4.14 -2.11
N GLN A 238 6.50 4.34 -2.87
CA GLN A 238 7.31 3.25 -3.41
C GLN A 238 7.90 2.36 -2.31
N PHE A 239 8.16 2.91 -1.13
CA PHE A 239 8.65 2.16 0.02
C PHE A 239 7.58 1.32 0.74
N HIS A 240 6.32 1.36 0.31
CA HIS A 240 5.22 0.58 0.91
C HIS A 240 4.50 -0.24 -0.14
N VAL A 241 4.61 -1.56 -0.05
CA VAL A 241 4.00 -2.53 -0.98
C VAL A 241 4.26 -2.15 -2.45
N ASN A 242 5.50 -1.68 -2.72
CA ASN A 242 5.99 -1.35 -4.05
C ASN A 242 5.05 -0.41 -4.84
N ALA A 243 4.56 0.67 -4.21
CA ALA A 243 3.62 1.62 -4.80
C ALA A 243 2.41 0.93 -5.45
N TRP A 244 1.88 -0.11 -4.81
CA TRP A 244 0.77 -0.93 -5.29
C TRP A 244 1.01 -1.56 -6.67
N GLY A 245 2.29 -1.80 -7.03
CA GLY A 245 2.71 -2.39 -8.30
C GLY A 245 2.69 -1.42 -9.48
N LEU A 246 2.34 -0.15 -9.27
CA LEU A 246 2.25 0.84 -10.34
C LEU A 246 3.54 0.97 -11.17
N PRO A 247 4.77 1.00 -10.60
CA PRO A 247 5.97 1.13 -11.43
C PRO A 247 6.10 0.02 -12.49
N HIS A 248 5.82 -1.22 -12.13
CA HIS A 248 5.88 -2.34 -13.07
C HIS A 248 4.69 -2.36 -14.04
N ALA A 249 3.47 -2.08 -13.53
CA ALA A 249 2.26 -2.06 -14.33
C ALA A 249 2.31 -0.97 -15.41
N THR A 250 2.79 0.23 -15.09
CA THR A 250 2.91 1.35 -16.03
C THR A 250 3.92 1.06 -17.15
N PHE A 251 5.04 0.41 -16.83
CA PHE A 251 6.01 0.00 -17.85
C PHE A 251 5.48 -1.07 -18.81
N MET A 252 4.54 -1.91 -18.36
CA MET A 252 3.90 -2.90 -19.26
C MET A 252 3.00 -2.27 -20.32
N THR A 253 2.42 -1.11 -20.04
CA THR A 253 1.36 -0.50 -20.88
C THR A 253 1.69 0.90 -21.37
N GLY A 254 2.87 1.45 -21.05
CA GLY A 254 3.29 2.77 -21.51
C GLY A 254 2.62 3.95 -20.79
N VAL A 255 1.99 3.73 -19.65
CA VAL A 255 1.37 4.78 -18.83
C VAL A 255 2.44 5.73 -18.29
N ASN A 256 2.27 7.04 -18.51
CA ASN A 256 3.17 8.03 -17.92
C ASN A 256 3.05 8.03 -16.39
N MET A 257 4.17 8.22 -15.71
CA MET A 257 4.20 8.36 -14.26
C MET A 257 4.52 9.78 -13.84
N LEU A 258 3.67 10.36 -12.98
CA LEU A 258 3.95 11.59 -12.26
C LEU A 258 4.32 11.22 -10.82
N MET A 259 5.56 11.49 -10.45
CA MET A 259 6.17 11.13 -9.18
C MET A 259 6.23 12.37 -8.27
N PRO A 260 5.52 12.36 -7.14
CA PRO A 260 5.42 13.55 -6.27
C PRO A 260 6.68 13.81 -5.42
N ASP A 261 7.69 12.94 -5.46
CA ASP A 261 8.84 12.98 -4.54
C ASP A 261 8.37 13.08 -3.07
N ARG A 262 8.86 14.02 -2.29
CA ARG A 262 8.48 14.30 -0.90
C ARG A 262 7.21 15.16 -0.75
N PHE A 263 6.65 15.66 -1.84
CA PHE A 263 5.58 16.64 -1.86
C PHE A 263 4.20 15.99 -1.86
N LEU A 264 3.88 15.32 -0.75
CA LEU A 264 2.63 14.55 -0.56
C LEU A 264 1.54 15.32 0.18
N GLN A 265 1.75 16.61 0.46
CA GLN A 265 0.78 17.48 1.14
C GLN A 265 -0.32 17.92 0.16
N PRO A 266 -1.50 18.33 0.66
CA PRO A 266 -2.65 18.69 -0.17
C PRO A 266 -2.36 19.77 -1.22
N VAL A 267 -1.64 20.83 -0.85
CA VAL A 267 -1.34 21.96 -1.74
C VAL A 267 -0.47 21.52 -2.94
N PRO A 268 0.72 20.92 -2.74
CA PRO A 268 1.52 20.42 -3.86
C PRO A 268 0.79 19.39 -4.72
N LEU A 269 -0.02 18.50 -4.12
CA LEU A 269 -0.79 17.53 -4.91
C LEU A 269 -1.83 18.21 -5.81
N ALA A 270 -2.54 19.23 -5.31
CA ALA A 270 -3.48 19.99 -6.10
C ALA A 270 -2.77 20.76 -7.24
N GLU A 271 -1.57 21.31 -6.98
CA GLU A 271 -0.72 21.95 -7.98
C GLU A 271 -0.26 20.99 -9.09
N MET A 272 0.19 19.81 -8.72
CA MET A 272 0.57 18.76 -9.68
C MET A 272 -0.61 18.33 -10.57
N ILE A 273 -1.81 18.17 -9.98
CA ILE A 273 -2.99 17.78 -10.75
C ILE A 273 -3.35 18.87 -11.75
N GLU A 274 -3.33 20.14 -11.36
CA GLU A 274 -3.65 21.27 -12.22
C GLU A 274 -2.63 21.45 -13.35
N SER A 275 -1.32 21.38 -13.04
CA SER A 275 -0.25 21.67 -14.00
C SER A 275 0.11 20.49 -14.89
N GLU A 276 0.22 19.27 -14.34
CA GLU A 276 0.68 18.07 -15.05
C GLU A 276 -0.48 17.22 -15.59
N ARG A 277 -1.71 17.53 -15.20
CA ARG A 277 -2.95 16.94 -15.72
C ARG A 277 -2.99 15.42 -15.75
N PRO A 278 -2.68 14.71 -14.62
CA PRO A 278 -2.83 13.26 -14.56
C PRO A 278 -4.29 12.84 -14.74
N THR A 279 -4.50 11.63 -15.32
CA THR A 279 -5.83 11.04 -15.52
C THR A 279 -6.21 10.10 -14.40
N HIS A 280 -5.20 9.51 -13.73
CA HIS A 280 -5.33 8.56 -12.65
C HIS A 280 -4.45 8.94 -11.47
N ALA A 281 -4.91 8.63 -10.26
CA ALA A 281 -4.07 8.67 -9.05
C ALA A 281 -4.49 7.60 -8.06
N ALA A 282 -3.56 7.18 -7.18
CA ALA A 282 -3.83 6.18 -6.16
C ALA A 282 -3.29 6.63 -4.80
N ALA A 283 -4.14 6.60 -3.77
CA ALA A 283 -3.74 6.94 -2.40
C ALA A 283 -4.70 6.36 -1.35
N VAL A 284 -4.33 6.53 -0.08
CA VAL A 284 -5.18 6.20 1.07
C VAL A 284 -6.22 7.31 1.34
N PRO A 285 -7.36 7.01 2.02
CA PRO A 285 -8.44 7.99 2.24
C PRO A 285 -7.98 9.29 2.90
N THR A 286 -7.03 9.25 3.82
CA THR A 286 -6.53 10.45 4.54
C THR A 286 -5.87 11.48 3.60
N ILE A 287 -5.17 11.03 2.57
CA ILE A 287 -4.60 11.90 1.54
C ILE A 287 -5.73 12.55 0.72
N TRP A 288 -6.71 11.76 0.32
CA TRP A 288 -7.85 12.24 -0.45
C TRP A 288 -8.73 13.22 0.32
N GLN A 289 -8.95 13.00 1.62
CA GLN A 289 -9.65 13.96 2.49
C GLN A 289 -8.90 15.30 2.56
N GLY A 290 -7.57 15.24 2.70
CA GLY A 290 -6.73 16.45 2.69
C GLY A 290 -6.83 17.21 1.37
N LEU A 291 -6.75 16.50 0.23
CA LEU A 291 -6.90 17.10 -1.08
C LEU A 291 -8.29 17.73 -1.28
N LEU A 292 -9.37 17.06 -0.86
CA LEU A 292 -10.72 17.56 -0.94
C LEU A 292 -10.89 18.86 -0.12
N ALA A 293 -10.33 18.92 1.09
CA ALA A 293 -10.35 20.12 1.92
C ALA A 293 -9.61 21.29 1.25
N GLU A 294 -8.45 21.02 0.64
CA GLU A 294 -7.69 22.02 -0.14
C GLU A 294 -8.51 22.54 -1.31
N LEU A 295 -9.09 21.65 -2.12
CA LEU A 295 -9.89 22.01 -3.29
C LEU A 295 -11.18 22.78 -2.92
N THR A 296 -11.73 22.51 -1.73
CA THR A 296 -12.88 23.27 -1.20
C THR A 296 -12.50 24.70 -0.84
N THR A 297 -11.30 24.88 -0.25
CA THR A 297 -10.81 26.18 0.21
C THR A 297 -10.21 26.99 -0.94
N ARG A 298 -9.48 26.33 -1.82
CA ARG A 298 -8.78 26.90 -2.98
C ARG A 298 -9.07 26.06 -4.22
N PRO A 299 -10.19 26.33 -4.91
CA PRO A 299 -10.56 25.61 -6.13
C PRO A 299 -9.48 25.68 -7.19
N ARG A 300 -9.16 24.53 -7.81
CA ARG A 300 -8.22 24.38 -8.93
C ARG A 300 -8.83 23.52 -10.04
N ASP A 301 -8.28 23.61 -11.23
CA ASP A 301 -8.68 22.72 -12.34
C ASP A 301 -8.11 21.31 -12.13
N VAL A 302 -8.95 20.41 -11.66
CA VAL A 302 -8.64 18.99 -11.48
C VAL A 302 -9.39 18.10 -12.48
N SER A 303 -9.96 18.67 -13.53
CA SER A 303 -10.83 17.98 -14.50
C SER A 303 -10.13 16.88 -15.30
N SER A 304 -8.80 16.87 -15.34
CA SER A 304 -8.03 15.79 -15.96
C SER A 304 -8.08 14.50 -15.16
N LEU A 305 -8.20 14.59 -13.83
CA LEU A 305 -8.19 13.43 -12.93
C LEU A 305 -9.57 12.76 -12.95
N THR A 306 -9.73 11.78 -13.82
CA THR A 306 -11.01 11.10 -14.03
C THR A 306 -11.21 9.87 -13.18
N GLN A 307 -10.11 9.26 -12.69
CA GLN A 307 -10.14 8.06 -11.87
C GLN A 307 -9.20 8.17 -10.68
N VAL A 308 -9.70 7.83 -9.49
CA VAL A 308 -8.88 7.70 -8.28
C VAL A 308 -9.06 6.31 -7.68
N THR A 309 -7.94 5.67 -7.33
CA THR A 309 -7.94 4.39 -6.61
C THR A 309 -7.74 4.67 -5.12
N ILE A 310 -8.66 4.17 -4.30
CA ILE A 310 -8.63 4.33 -2.84
C ILE A 310 -8.51 2.95 -2.20
N GLY A 311 -7.54 2.78 -1.33
CA GLY A 311 -7.32 1.53 -0.61
C GLY A 311 -6.55 1.73 0.68
N GLY A 312 -6.25 0.62 1.37
CA GLY A 312 -5.50 0.64 2.62
C GLY A 312 -6.35 0.85 3.86
N SER A 313 -7.49 1.50 3.77
CA SER A 313 -8.55 1.57 4.78
C SER A 313 -9.91 1.76 4.10
N ALA A 314 -11.00 1.67 4.85
CA ALA A 314 -12.35 1.88 4.32
C ALA A 314 -12.47 3.30 3.72
N CYS A 315 -13.14 3.39 2.58
CA CYS A 315 -13.47 4.67 1.94
C CYS A 315 -14.84 5.15 2.45
N PRO A 316 -14.94 6.27 3.15
CA PRO A 316 -16.24 6.81 3.57
C PRO A 316 -17.14 7.11 2.38
N PRO A 317 -18.45 6.80 2.45
CA PRO A 317 -19.40 7.14 1.37
C PRO A 317 -19.38 8.61 0.99
N SER A 318 -19.32 9.51 1.99
CA SER A 318 -19.26 10.96 1.78
C SER A 318 -18.03 11.42 0.98
N LEU A 319 -16.89 10.75 1.16
CA LEU A 319 -15.68 11.03 0.37
C LEU A 319 -15.89 10.61 -1.09
N MET A 320 -16.50 9.44 -1.32
CA MET A 320 -16.78 8.95 -2.67
C MET A 320 -17.76 9.86 -3.42
N GLU A 321 -18.84 10.32 -2.75
CA GLU A 321 -19.81 11.26 -3.30
C GLU A 321 -19.17 12.61 -3.63
N ALA A 322 -18.29 13.12 -2.77
CA ALA A 322 -17.60 14.38 -3.01
C ALA A 322 -16.67 14.31 -4.24
N PHE A 323 -15.98 13.20 -4.45
CA PHE A 323 -15.15 12.99 -5.65
C PHE A 323 -15.99 12.80 -6.91
N ASP A 324 -17.14 12.12 -6.83
CA ASP A 324 -18.09 12.03 -7.94
C ASP A 324 -18.60 13.43 -8.37
N ALA A 325 -18.86 14.32 -7.41
CA ALA A 325 -19.26 15.70 -7.69
C ALA A 325 -18.16 16.52 -8.40
N LEU A 326 -16.90 16.14 -8.26
CA LEU A 326 -15.76 16.70 -8.98
C LEU A 326 -15.49 16.00 -10.33
N GLY A 327 -16.30 15.01 -10.71
CA GLY A 327 -16.13 14.23 -11.94
C GLY A 327 -15.08 13.11 -11.85
N MET A 328 -14.58 12.80 -10.66
CA MET A 328 -13.58 11.77 -10.42
C MET A 328 -14.24 10.45 -9.98
N ARG A 329 -14.06 9.40 -10.76
CA ARG A 329 -14.59 8.09 -10.40
C ARG A 329 -13.69 7.40 -9.36
N VAL A 330 -14.24 7.12 -8.19
CA VAL A 330 -13.53 6.36 -7.16
C VAL A 330 -13.61 4.86 -7.44
N CYS A 331 -12.45 4.20 -7.46
CA CYS A 331 -12.29 2.75 -7.43
C CYS A 331 -11.79 2.33 -6.05
N HIS A 332 -12.65 1.75 -5.22
CA HIS A 332 -12.27 1.24 -3.92
C HIS A 332 -11.55 -0.10 -4.06
N ALA A 333 -10.49 -0.33 -3.30
CA ALA A 333 -9.68 -1.53 -3.37
C ALA A 333 -9.30 -2.04 -1.98
N TRP A 334 -9.16 -3.34 -1.86
CA TRP A 334 -8.61 -3.99 -0.68
C TRP A 334 -7.35 -4.77 -1.03
N GLY A 335 -6.43 -4.73 -0.10
CA GLY A 335 -5.21 -5.50 -0.16
C GLY A 335 -4.27 -5.21 1.00
N MET A 336 -3.20 -5.96 1.07
CA MET A 336 -2.20 -5.91 2.14
C MET A 336 -0.81 -6.24 1.59
N THR A 337 0.23 -6.08 2.39
CA THR A 337 1.60 -6.42 1.97
C THR A 337 1.68 -7.86 1.46
N GLU A 338 0.99 -8.77 2.12
CA GLU A 338 0.94 -10.19 1.79
C GLU A 338 0.14 -10.51 0.51
N THR A 339 -0.56 -9.52 -0.09
CA THR A 339 -1.31 -9.70 -1.36
C THR A 339 -0.75 -8.89 -2.53
N SER A 340 0.44 -8.28 -2.43
CA SER A 340 1.29 -7.65 -3.46
C SER A 340 0.85 -6.31 -4.10
N PRO A 341 -0.14 -5.51 -3.67
CA PRO A 341 -1.13 -5.71 -2.63
C PRO A 341 -2.52 -6.14 -3.13
N LEU A 342 -2.78 -6.28 -4.45
CA LEU A 342 -4.13 -6.38 -5.00
C LEU A 342 -4.84 -7.67 -4.56
N GLY A 343 -5.79 -7.53 -3.64
CA GLY A 343 -6.75 -8.56 -3.27
C GLY A 343 -8.07 -8.42 -4.02
N THR A 344 -8.67 -7.23 -3.99
CA THR A 344 -9.93 -6.91 -4.69
C THR A 344 -9.94 -5.47 -5.19
N ILE A 345 -10.83 -5.19 -6.16
CA ILE A 345 -11.12 -3.84 -6.64
C ILE A 345 -12.60 -3.71 -7.01
N ALA A 346 -13.21 -2.58 -6.65
CA ALA A 346 -14.63 -2.32 -6.84
C ALA A 346 -14.92 -1.74 -8.23
N ARG A 347 -15.05 -2.63 -9.21
CA ARG A 347 -15.61 -2.32 -10.53
C ARG A 347 -17.04 -2.89 -10.58
N PRO A 348 -18.07 -2.04 -10.61
CA PRO A 348 -19.46 -2.49 -10.71
C PRO A 348 -19.67 -3.38 -11.94
N PRO A 349 -20.53 -4.42 -11.83
CA PRO A 349 -20.87 -5.25 -12.98
C PRO A 349 -21.65 -4.42 -14.01
N ALA A 350 -21.58 -4.83 -15.29
CA ALA A 350 -22.14 -4.06 -16.40
C ALA A 350 -23.63 -3.74 -16.23
N HIS A 351 -24.41 -4.63 -15.61
CA HIS A 351 -25.84 -4.42 -15.37
C HIS A 351 -26.13 -3.33 -14.34
N ALA A 352 -25.19 -3.05 -13.44
CA ALA A 352 -25.36 -2.04 -12.38
C ALA A 352 -24.88 -0.65 -12.82
N VAL A 353 -24.02 -0.56 -13.85
CA VAL A 353 -23.49 0.73 -14.33
C VAL A 353 -24.63 1.65 -14.80
N GLY A 354 -24.67 2.88 -14.28
CA GLY A 354 -25.69 3.88 -14.56
C GLY A 354 -27.04 3.62 -13.85
N THR A 355 -27.09 2.66 -12.94
CA THR A 355 -28.29 2.39 -12.10
C THR A 355 -28.04 2.84 -10.65
N PRO A 356 -29.08 2.95 -9.80
CA PRO A 356 -28.92 3.23 -8.37
C PRO A 356 -28.06 2.21 -7.61
N GLU A 357 -27.91 0.99 -8.14
CA GLU A 357 -27.12 -0.07 -7.53
C GLU A 357 -25.60 0.16 -7.71
N GLU A 358 -25.18 0.94 -8.70
CA GLU A 358 -23.76 1.18 -9.00
C GLU A 358 -22.99 1.65 -7.76
N PHE A 359 -23.57 2.58 -7.01
CA PHE A 359 -22.92 3.16 -5.84
C PHE A 359 -22.72 2.11 -4.73
N ALA A 360 -23.70 1.23 -4.51
CA ALA A 360 -23.58 0.14 -3.53
C ALA A 360 -22.41 -0.80 -3.85
N TYR A 361 -22.22 -1.18 -5.13
CA TYR A 361 -21.06 -1.96 -5.56
C TYR A 361 -19.73 -1.23 -5.33
N ARG A 362 -19.68 0.07 -5.58
CA ARG A 362 -18.48 0.89 -5.40
C ARG A 362 -18.08 1.06 -3.93
N LEU A 363 -19.04 1.01 -3.02
CA LEU A 363 -18.80 1.07 -1.57
C LEU A 363 -18.16 -0.20 -1.02
N THR A 364 -18.34 -1.36 -1.68
CA THR A 364 -17.66 -2.59 -1.29
C THR A 364 -16.15 -2.46 -1.48
N GLN A 365 -15.36 -3.40 -0.94
CA GLN A 365 -13.93 -3.50 -1.25
C GLN A 365 -13.67 -4.10 -2.64
N GLY A 366 -14.72 -4.56 -3.32
CA GLY A 366 -14.67 -5.02 -4.69
C GLY A 366 -14.60 -6.52 -4.87
N ARG A 367 -14.43 -6.94 -6.13
CA ARG A 367 -14.44 -8.33 -6.55
C ARG A 367 -13.03 -8.92 -6.59
N PHE A 368 -12.91 -10.20 -6.20
CA PHE A 368 -11.66 -10.94 -6.33
C PHE A 368 -11.32 -11.19 -7.81
N PRO A 369 -10.07 -10.92 -8.25
CA PRO A 369 -9.62 -11.26 -9.58
C PRO A 369 -9.36 -12.77 -9.72
N ALA A 370 -9.30 -13.28 -10.95
CA ALA A 370 -9.12 -14.71 -11.23
C ALA A 370 -7.86 -15.33 -10.59
N GLY A 371 -6.83 -14.52 -10.31
CA GLY A 371 -5.59 -14.96 -9.67
C GLY A 371 -5.66 -15.06 -8.14
N VAL A 372 -6.80 -14.70 -7.51
CA VAL A 372 -7.00 -14.74 -6.05
C VAL A 372 -8.23 -15.59 -5.71
N GLU A 373 -7.98 -16.68 -5.01
CA GLU A 373 -9.04 -17.46 -4.37
C GLU A 373 -9.32 -16.90 -2.98
N ALA A 374 -10.58 -16.88 -2.58
CA ALA A 374 -11.01 -16.39 -1.27
C ALA A 374 -12.00 -17.35 -0.62
N ARG A 375 -12.01 -17.39 0.69
CA ARG A 375 -13.03 -18.07 1.50
C ARG A 375 -13.25 -17.31 2.79
N LEU A 376 -14.42 -17.52 3.39
CA LEU A 376 -14.74 -17.06 4.74
C LEU A 376 -14.76 -18.24 5.69
N THR A 377 -14.19 -18.03 6.88
CA THR A 377 -14.19 -19.04 7.95
C THR A 377 -14.84 -18.47 9.20
N GLY A 378 -15.74 -19.28 9.79
CA GLY A 378 -16.39 -18.96 11.06
C GLY A 378 -15.48 -19.22 12.27
N PRO A 379 -15.95 -18.90 13.49
CA PRO A 379 -15.16 -19.06 14.73
C PRO A 379 -14.72 -20.49 15.02
N GLY A 380 -15.43 -21.48 14.53
CA GLY A 380 -15.09 -22.92 14.65
C GLY A 380 -14.17 -23.42 13.52
N GLY A 381 -13.76 -22.55 12.58
CA GLY A 381 -12.99 -22.94 11.41
C GLY A 381 -13.83 -23.51 10.26
N GLU A 382 -15.16 -23.51 10.38
CA GLU A 382 -16.10 -23.94 9.34
C GLU A 382 -16.11 -22.96 8.17
N ARG A 383 -16.27 -23.48 6.95
CA ARG A 383 -16.38 -22.65 5.75
C ARG A 383 -17.78 -22.06 5.65
N LEU A 384 -17.85 -20.74 5.50
CA LEU A 384 -19.10 -20.01 5.34
C LEU A 384 -19.51 -19.84 3.87
N PRO A 385 -20.83 -19.69 3.58
CA PRO A 385 -21.32 -19.45 2.22
C PRO A 385 -20.97 -18.04 1.73
N ARG A 386 -21.05 -17.86 0.39
CA ARG A 386 -20.97 -16.55 -0.27
C ARG A 386 -22.38 -16.04 -0.55
N ASP A 387 -23.07 -15.63 0.49
CA ASP A 387 -24.46 -15.16 0.44
C ASP A 387 -24.60 -13.63 0.62
N GLY A 388 -23.49 -12.94 0.92
CA GLY A 388 -23.48 -11.52 1.22
C GLY A 388 -23.86 -11.18 2.67
N GLU A 389 -24.25 -12.17 3.47
CA GLU A 389 -24.77 -12.01 4.84
C GLU A 389 -23.88 -12.68 5.88
N SER A 390 -23.40 -13.90 5.58
CA SER A 390 -22.57 -14.68 6.50
C SER A 390 -21.19 -14.04 6.66
N ALA A 391 -20.94 -13.42 7.81
CA ALA A 391 -19.68 -12.77 8.13
C ALA A 391 -18.67 -13.76 8.73
N GLY A 392 -17.42 -13.72 8.26
CA GLY A 392 -16.32 -14.55 8.75
C GLY A 392 -14.95 -13.96 8.50
N GLU A 393 -13.90 -14.58 9.04
CA GLU A 393 -12.52 -14.20 8.76
C GLU A 393 -12.20 -14.54 7.29
N LEU A 394 -11.65 -13.55 6.59
CA LEU A 394 -11.23 -13.70 5.20
C LEU A 394 -9.91 -14.45 5.11
N GLU A 395 -9.91 -15.55 4.39
CA GLU A 395 -8.70 -16.28 3.99
C GLU A 395 -8.54 -16.23 2.47
N VAL A 396 -7.30 -16.01 2.02
CA VAL A 396 -6.97 -15.89 0.58
C VAL A 396 -5.77 -16.76 0.21
N ARG A 397 -5.73 -17.16 -1.07
CA ARG A 397 -4.53 -17.73 -1.70
C ARG A 397 -4.48 -17.36 -3.18
N GLY A 398 -3.29 -17.38 -3.78
CA GLY A 398 -3.15 -17.05 -5.21
C GLY A 398 -1.70 -16.84 -5.62
N ASN A 399 -1.49 -16.54 -6.91
CA ASN A 399 -0.15 -16.47 -7.51
C ASN A 399 0.72 -15.31 -6.99
N TRP A 400 0.11 -14.30 -6.39
CA TRP A 400 0.79 -13.15 -5.78
C TRP A 400 0.40 -12.96 -4.30
N ILE A 401 -0.11 -14.02 -3.68
CA ILE A 401 -0.40 -14.07 -2.24
C ILE A 401 0.77 -14.74 -1.53
N ALA A 402 1.21 -14.15 -0.41
CA ALA A 402 2.30 -14.71 0.39
C ALA A 402 1.90 -16.08 0.97
N GLY A 403 2.76 -17.07 0.80
CA GLY A 403 2.62 -18.40 1.40
C GLY A 403 3.43 -18.59 2.68
N ALA A 404 4.29 -17.61 3.02
CA ALA A 404 5.14 -17.61 4.20
C ALA A 404 5.75 -16.22 4.42
N TYR A 405 6.39 -16.00 5.57
CA TYR A 405 7.20 -14.82 5.85
C TYR A 405 8.70 -15.15 5.79
N TYR A 406 9.49 -14.16 5.44
CA TYR A 406 10.95 -14.23 5.46
C TYR A 406 11.47 -14.33 6.90
N ASN A 407 12.50 -15.17 7.11
CA ASN A 407 13.05 -15.49 8.43
C ASN A 407 14.56 -15.22 8.53
N GLY A 408 15.10 -14.42 7.63
CA GLY A 408 16.54 -14.14 7.56
C GLY A 408 17.25 -14.98 6.50
N PRO A 409 18.52 -14.61 6.17
CA PRO A 409 19.32 -15.30 5.15
C PRO A 409 19.53 -16.77 5.50
N GLY A 410 19.24 -17.66 4.55
CA GLY A 410 19.45 -19.10 4.70
C GLY A 410 18.52 -19.81 5.69
N ALA A 411 17.57 -19.11 6.31
CA ALA A 411 16.61 -19.70 7.22
C ALA A 411 15.35 -20.16 6.47
N GLU A 412 14.70 -21.21 6.98
CA GLU A 412 13.41 -21.65 6.46
C GLU A 412 12.32 -20.58 6.66
N PRO A 413 11.47 -20.34 5.66
CA PRO A 413 10.38 -19.37 5.77
C PRO A 413 9.41 -19.70 6.92
N LEU A 414 8.90 -18.66 7.59
CA LEU A 414 7.97 -18.81 8.72
C LEU A 414 6.52 -18.90 8.23
N ARG A 415 5.80 -19.89 8.78
CA ARG A 415 4.35 -20.06 8.60
C ARG A 415 3.62 -20.13 9.95
N PRO A 416 3.46 -19.00 10.65
CA PRO A 416 2.75 -18.99 11.92
C PRO A 416 1.30 -19.46 11.76
N ALA A 417 0.81 -20.32 12.66
CA ALA A 417 -0.53 -20.91 12.58
C ALA A 417 -1.67 -19.87 12.72
N ASP A 418 -1.38 -18.72 13.34
CA ASP A 418 -2.28 -17.58 13.40
C ASP A 418 -2.36 -16.79 12.09
N LYS A 419 -1.47 -17.07 11.11
CA LYS A 419 -1.39 -16.41 9.81
C LYS A 419 -1.63 -17.34 8.63
N PHE A 420 -1.43 -18.61 8.79
CA PHE A 420 -1.63 -19.58 7.72
C PHE A 420 -2.44 -20.77 8.23
N SER A 421 -3.43 -21.18 7.44
CA SER A 421 -4.16 -22.41 7.69
C SER A 421 -3.31 -23.64 7.35
N GLU A 422 -3.68 -24.81 7.85
CA GLU A 422 -2.98 -26.08 7.57
C GLU A 422 -2.96 -26.42 6.07
N ASP A 423 -4.02 -26.05 5.33
CA ASP A 423 -4.15 -26.24 3.89
C ASP A 423 -3.56 -25.08 3.06
N GLY A 424 -2.79 -24.17 3.70
CA GLY A 424 -1.92 -23.18 3.05
C GLY A 424 -2.60 -21.87 2.65
N TRP A 425 -3.77 -21.52 3.22
CA TRP A 425 -4.40 -20.21 3.02
C TRP A 425 -3.81 -19.17 3.96
N LEU A 426 -3.67 -17.94 3.45
CA LEU A 426 -3.32 -16.79 4.26
C LEU A 426 -4.57 -16.30 5.00
N LYS A 427 -4.49 -16.27 6.33
CA LYS A 427 -5.47 -15.64 7.23
C LYS A 427 -5.19 -14.15 7.27
N THR A 428 -6.07 -13.36 6.69
CA THR A 428 -5.84 -11.91 6.54
C THR A 428 -6.01 -11.14 7.84
N GLY A 429 -6.82 -11.68 8.75
CA GLY A 429 -7.27 -10.99 9.95
C GLY A 429 -8.33 -9.92 9.66
N ASP A 430 -8.84 -9.86 8.44
CA ASP A 430 -9.99 -9.02 8.09
C ASP A 430 -11.26 -9.87 8.16
N VAL A 431 -12.36 -9.29 8.62
CA VAL A 431 -13.68 -9.92 8.76
C VAL A 431 -14.65 -9.23 7.82
N GLY A 432 -15.49 -10.02 7.15
CA GLY A 432 -16.46 -9.47 6.23
C GLY A 432 -17.36 -10.53 5.61
N THR A 433 -18.10 -10.14 4.59
CA THR A 433 -18.99 -11.00 3.81
C THR A 433 -18.53 -11.03 2.35
N ILE A 434 -18.88 -12.09 1.62
CA ILE A 434 -18.67 -12.19 0.18
C ILE A 434 -20.02 -12.43 -0.48
N SER A 435 -20.42 -11.57 -1.42
CA SER A 435 -21.67 -11.73 -2.17
C SER A 435 -21.61 -12.92 -3.14
N PRO A 436 -22.74 -13.43 -3.62
CA PRO A 436 -22.78 -14.53 -4.61
C PRO A 436 -21.99 -14.23 -5.89
N ASP A 437 -21.91 -12.97 -6.31
CA ASP A 437 -21.16 -12.51 -7.47
C ASP A 437 -19.71 -12.08 -7.16
N GLY A 438 -19.23 -12.36 -5.91
CA GLY A 438 -17.84 -12.30 -5.52
C GLY A 438 -17.32 -10.95 -5.03
N PHE A 439 -18.21 -10.03 -4.62
CA PHE A 439 -17.80 -8.78 -3.99
C PHE A 439 -17.56 -8.95 -2.50
N LEU A 440 -16.44 -8.42 -2.03
CA LEU A 440 -16.06 -8.38 -0.63
C LEU A 440 -16.62 -7.13 0.04
N THR A 441 -17.30 -7.29 1.17
CA THR A 441 -17.64 -6.19 2.07
C THR A 441 -16.99 -6.46 3.42
N LEU A 442 -15.97 -5.67 3.76
CA LEU A 442 -15.31 -5.77 5.06
C LEU A 442 -16.11 -5.02 6.11
N THR A 443 -16.35 -5.70 7.23
CA THR A 443 -17.01 -5.11 8.39
C THR A 443 -16.00 -4.58 9.39
N ASP A 444 -14.89 -5.32 9.64
CA ASP A 444 -13.84 -4.88 10.55
C ASP A 444 -12.59 -5.76 10.44
N ARG A 445 -11.58 -5.46 11.29
CA ARG A 445 -10.50 -6.39 11.60
C ARG A 445 -10.88 -7.30 12.75
N ALA A 446 -10.51 -8.57 12.69
CA ALA A 446 -10.79 -9.56 13.74
C ALA A 446 -10.35 -9.10 15.16
N LYS A 447 -9.30 -8.26 15.23
CA LYS A 447 -8.79 -7.64 16.47
C LYS A 447 -9.46 -6.32 16.85
N ASP A 448 -10.19 -5.69 15.93
CA ASP A 448 -10.84 -4.38 16.11
C ASP A 448 -12.37 -4.49 16.23
N VAL A 449 -12.94 -5.62 15.78
CA VAL A 449 -14.35 -5.98 16.03
C VAL A 449 -14.62 -5.94 17.54
N ILE A 450 -15.66 -5.24 17.93
CA ILE A 450 -16.06 -5.08 19.33
C ILE A 450 -17.00 -6.23 19.71
N LYS A 451 -16.57 -7.08 20.62
CA LYS A 451 -17.31 -8.30 21.02
C LYS A 451 -18.20 -7.99 22.22
N SER A 452 -19.44 -7.60 21.97
CA SER A 452 -20.39 -7.13 22.97
C SER A 452 -21.50 -8.14 23.19
N GLY A 453 -21.51 -8.81 24.35
CA GLY A 453 -22.57 -9.74 24.74
C GLY A 453 -22.75 -10.96 23.83
N GLY A 454 -21.67 -11.38 23.13
CA GLY A 454 -21.69 -12.48 22.17
C GLY A 454 -22.00 -12.04 20.73
N GLU A 455 -22.35 -10.78 20.52
CA GLU A 455 -22.59 -10.19 19.22
C GLU A 455 -21.40 -9.32 18.78
N TRP A 456 -21.28 -9.07 17.49
CA TRP A 456 -20.19 -8.26 16.93
C TRP A 456 -20.69 -6.86 16.56
N ILE A 457 -19.92 -5.82 16.96
CA ILE A 457 -20.16 -4.44 16.57
C ILE A 457 -19.00 -4.02 15.65
N SER A 458 -19.34 -3.56 14.46
CA SER A 458 -18.34 -3.01 13.53
C SER A 458 -17.90 -1.62 13.98
N SER A 459 -16.61 -1.51 14.30
CA SER A 459 -16.01 -0.21 14.61
C SER A 459 -15.97 0.69 13.36
N VAL A 460 -15.80 0.12 12.17
CA VAL A 460 -15.74 0.84 10.88
C VAL A 460 -17.11 1.43 10.51
N GLU A 461 -18.21 0.72 10.74
CA GLU A 461 -19.55 1.27 10.49
C GLU A 461 -19.84 2.48 11.38
N LEU A 462 -19.49 2.39 12.65
CA LEU A 462 -19.64 3.51 13.60
C LEU A 462 -18.76 4.70 13.20
N GLU A 463 -17.52 4.46 12.78
CA GLU A 463 -16.59 5.49 12.29
C GLU A 463 -17.12 6.19 11.04
N ASN A 464 -17.57 5.43 10.04
CA ASN A 464 -18.12 5.98 8.80
C ASN A 464 -19.38 6.81 9.07
N ALA A 465 -20.27 6.34 9.93
CA ALA A 465 -21.45 7.09 10.32
C ALA A 465 -21.09 8.38 11.05
N LEU A 466 -20.14 8.34 11.98
CA LEU A 466 -19.65 9.55 12.68
C LEU A 466 -19.00 10.54 11.73
N MET A 467 -18.16 10.07 10.79
CA MET A 467 -17.49 10.92 9.80
C MET A 467 -18.44 11.53 8.76
N SER A 468 -19.68 11.04 8.66
CA SER A 468 -20.71 11.68 7.83
C SER A 468 -21.37 12.89 8.51
N HIS A 469 -21.17 13.10 9.82
CA HIS A 469 -21.66 14.26 10.52
C HIS A 469 -20.91 15.53 10.08
N PRO A 470 -21.62 16.65 9.79
CA PRO A 470 -20.99 17.88 9.28
C PRO A 470 -19.88 18.46 10.16
N ASP A 471 -19.96 18.30 11.48
CA ASP A 471 -19.01 18.84 12.45
C ASP A 471 -17.83 17.90 12.79
N VAL A 472 -17.83 16.66 12.29
CA VAL A 472 -16.77 15.67 12.56
C VAL A 472 -15.75 15.70 11.43
N ALA A 473 -14.47 15.84 11.78
CA ALA A 473 -13.35 15.78 10.85
C ALA A 473 -12.81 14.35 10.73
N GLU A 474 -12.58 13.68 11.88
CA GLU A 474 -12.14 12.28 11.94
C GLU A 474 -12.84 11.58 13.11
N ALA A 475 -13.08 10.28 12.98
CA ALA A 475 -13.55 9.44 14.07
C ALA A 475 -12.85 8.08 14.06
N ALA A 476 -12.53 7.58 15.25
CA ALA A 476 -12.07 6.21 15.45
C ALA A 476 -12.81 5.58 16.63
N VAL A 477 -13.25 4.33 16.45
CA VAL A 477 -13.98 3.58 17.46
C VAL A 477 -13.17 2.36 17.87
N VAL A 478 -13.01 2.16 19.16
CA VAL A 478 -12.24 1.04 19.72
C VAL A 478 -13.05 0.27 20.75
N ALA A 479 -12.79 -1.04 20.84
CA ALA A 479 -13.28 -1.87 21.92
C ALA A 479 -12.60 -1.46 23.23
N VAL A 480 -13.40 -1.27 24.28
CA VAL A 480 -12.92 -1.09 25.65
C VAL A 480 -13.64 -2.10 26.58
N PRO A 481 -12.97 -2.58 27.63
CA PRO A 481 -13.55 -3.55 28.56
C PRO A 481 -14.86 -3.05 29.20
N ASP A 482 -15.82 -3.96 29.36
CA ASP A 482 -17.11 -3.73 30.01
C ASP A 482 -17.51 -4.93 30.85
N ASP A 483 -17.82 -4.73 32.12
CA ASP A 483 -18.11 -5.80 33.08
C ASP A 483 -19.34 -6.63 32.71
N LYS A 484 -20.32 -6.04 32.02
CA LYS A 484 -21.57 -6.70 31.65
C LYS A 484 -21.52 -7.36 30.28
N TRP A 485 -20.88 -6.67 29.31
CA TRP A 485 -20.94 -7.05 27.91
C TRP A 485 -19.65 -7.61 27.37
N GLY A 486 -18.58 -7.67 28.19
CA GLY A 486 -17.22 -8.02 27.78
C GLY A 486 -16.51 -6.85 27.16
N GLU A 487 -17.03 -6.32 26.06
CA GLU A 487 -16.50 -5.12 25.41
C GLU A 487 -17.63 -4.17 25.02
N ARG A 488 -17.33 -2.86 25.02
CA ARG A 488 -18.23 -1.81 24.49
C ARG A 488 -17.45 -0.82 23.63
N PRO A 489 -18.10 -0.16 22.66
CA PRO A 489 -17.44 0.85 21.83
C PRO A 489 -17.13 2.12 22.63
N LEU A 490 -15.88 2.60 22.50
CA LEU A 490 -15.44 3.95 22.83
C LEU A 490 -15.29 4.73 21.53
N ALA A 491 -16.06 5.79 21.34
CA ALA A 491 -15.94 6.69 20.20
C ALA A 491 -14.96 7.82 20.51
N THR A 492 -13.89 7.92 19.70
CA THR A 492 -12.96 9.05 19.74
C THR A 492 -13.22 9.92 18.51
N VAL A 493 -13.48 11.21 18.70
CA VAL A 493 -13.83 12.13 17.60
C VAL A 493 -12.88 13.32 17.54
N VAL A 494 -12.57 13.75 16.33
CA VAL A 494 -11.90 15.02 16.03
C VAL A 494 -12.95 15.93 15.42
N LEU A 495 -13.21 17.06 16.04
CA LEU A 495 -14.17 18.04 15.53
C LEU A 495 -13.50 18.96 14.50
N LYS A 496 -14.28 19.47 13.55
CA LYS A 496 -13.82 20.52 12.63
C LYS A 496 -13.57 21.81 13.39
N GLU A 497 -12.72 22.66 12.86
CA GLU A 497 -12.39 23.95 13.46
C GLU A 497 -13.66 24.81 13.67
N GLY A 498 -13.85 25.26 14.90
CA GLY A 498 -15.03 26.03 15.30
C GLY A 498 -16.30 25.22 15.58
N ALA A 499 -16.29 23.91 15.39
CA ALA A 499 -17.43 23.06 15.74
C ALA A 499 -17.49 22.79 17.26
N SER A 500 -18.73 22.62 17.78
CA SER A 500 -18.97 22.40 19.21
C SER A 500 -20.11 21.41 19.47
N VAL A 501 -20.24 20.38 18.62
CA VAL A 501 -21.29 19.36 18.78
C VAL A 501 -21.04 18.51 20.03
N GLY A 502 -22.10 18.28 20.83
CA GLY A 502 -22.04 17.44 22.02
C GLY A 502 -22.23 15.96 21.72
N PHE A 503 -21.77 15.09 22.63
CA PHE A 503 -21.84 13.63 22.45
C PHE A 503 -23.27 13.09 22.34
N GLU A 504 -24.24 13.65 23.06
CA GLU A 504 -25.64 13.29 22.94
C GLU A 504 -26.21 13.55 21.53
N ALA A 505 -25.78 14.66 20.90
CA ALA A 505 -26.19 14.97 19.53
C ALA A 505 -25.56 13.99 18.53
N LEU A 506 -24.27 13.65 18.69
CA LEU A 506 -23.61 12.64 17.86
C LEU A 506 -24.23 11.26 18.03
N ARG A 507 -24.57 10.89 19.27
CA ARG A 507 -25.26 9.61 19.54
C ARG A 507 -26.66 9.56 18.93
N THR A 508 -27.39 10.66 18.99
CA THR A 508 -28.71 10.79 18.33
C THR A 508 -28.56 10.68 16.82
N PHE A 509 -27.58 11.36 16.23
CA PHE A 509 -27.26 11.28 14.81
C PHE A 509 -27.00 9.83 14.36
N LEU A 510 -26.18 9.08 15.11
CA LEU A 510 -25.95 7.66 14.84
C LEU A 510 -27.23 6.82 14.91
N ALA A 511 -28.11 7.13 15.88
CA ALA A 511 -29.37 6.40 16.05
C ALA A 511 -30.38 6.66 14.90
N GLU A 512 -30.32 7.84 14.28
CA GLU A 512 -31.19 8.27 13.19
C GLU A 512 -30.73 7.74 11.81
N ASP A 513 -29.47 7.31 11.66
CA ASP A 513 -28.94 6.74 10.42
C ASP A 513 -29.66 5.44 10.00
N GLY A 514 -30.34 4.80 10.94
CA GLY A 514 -31.19 3.61 10.68
C GLY A 514 -30.42 2.32 10.37
N LYS A 515 -29.12 2.39 10.19
CA LYS A 515 -28.24 1.24 9.94
C LYS A 515 -27.63 0.68 11.22
N ILE A 516 -27.49 1.53 12.25
CA ILE A 516 -26.86 1.19 13.52
C ILE A 516 -27.96 0.87 14.55
N ALA A 517 -27.96 -0.35 15.06
CA ALA A 517 -28.93 -0.75 16.09
C ALA A 517 -28.61 -0.04 17.43
N LYS A 518 -29.64 0.26 18.23
CA LYS A 518 -29.48 0.99 19.49
C LYS A 518 -28.47 0.38 20.46
N TRP A 519 -28.36 -0.95 20.48
CA TRP A 519 -27.42 -1.66 21.35
C TRP A 519 -25.95 -1.55 20.87
N GLN A 520 -25.69 -1.15 19.63
CA GLN A 520 -24.37 -0.94 19.06
C GLN A 520 -23.83 0.46 19.35
N LEU A 521 -24.68 1.40 19.74
CA LEU A 521 -24.29 2.80 19.96
C LEU A 521 -23.22 2.92 21.04
N PRO A 522 -22.21 3.79 20.84
CA PRO A 522 -21.24 4.10 21.87
C PRO A 522 -21.88 4.75 23.11
N GLU A 523 -21.43 4.32 24.27
CA GLU A 523 -21.78 4.93 25.57
C GLU A 523 -20.60 5.70 26.16
N ARG A 524 -19.38 5.51 25.60
CA ARG A 524 -18.15 6.17 26.01
C ARG A 524 -17.61 7.02 24.87
N TRP A 525 -17.27 8.26 25.18
CA TRP A 525 -16.91 9.27 24.19
C TRP A 525 -15.74 10.10 24.64
N THR A 526 -14.90 10.53 23.71
CA THR A 526 -13.84 11.51 23.95
C THR A 526 -13.57 12.34 22.70
N VAL A 527 -13.22 13.62 22.90
CA VAL A 527 -12.68 14.48 21.82
C VAL A 527 -11.16 14.44 21.90
N ILE A 528 -10.52 14.28 20.77
CA ILE A 528 -9.05 14.29 20.64
C ILE A 528 -8.63 15.28 19.54
N GLU A 529 -7.39 15.77 19.59
CA GLU A 529 -6.87 16.72 18.61
C GLU A 529 -6.66 16.08 17.23
N ALA A 530 -6.21 14.82 17.21
CA ALA A 530 -6.02 14.03 15.98
C ALA A 530 -6.12 12.53 16.29
N VAL A 531 -6.67 11.75 15.37
CA VAL A 531 -6.61 10.28 15.45
C VAL A 531 -5.16 9.84 15.21
N PRO A 532 -4.54 9.04 16.10
CA PRO A 532 -3.22 8.49 15.87
C PRO A 532 -3.16 7.72 14.57
N LYS A 533 -2.07 7.88 13.80
CA LYS A 533 -1.91 7.24 12.48
C LYS A 533 -0.66 6.37 12.45
N THR A 534 -0.75 5.26 11.74
CA THR A 534 0.39 4.39 11.41
C THR A 534 1.33 5.09 10.44
N SER A 535 2.52 4.53 10.24
CA SER A 535 3.52 5.00 9.27
C SER A 535 3.01 5.13 7.82
N VAL A 536 1.86 4.52 7.50
CA VAL A 536 1.23 4.55 6.18
C VAL A 536 -0.09 5.33 6.15
N GLY A 537 -0.37 6.12 7.20
CA GLY A 537 -1.54 7.01 7.27
C GLY A 537 -2.86 6.35 7.66
N LYS A 538 -2.86 5.08 8.11
CA LYS A 538 -4.04 4.39 8.65
C LYS A 538 -4.24 4.76 10.12
N PHE A 539 -5.48 4.74 10.61
CA PHE A 539 -5.78 4.93 12.03
C PHE A 539 -5.10 3.85 12.88
N ASP A 540 -4.38 4.27 13.91
CA ASP A 540 -3.70 3.38 14.87
C ASP A 540 -4.55 3.19 16.13
N LYS A 541 -5.55 2.32 16.03
CA LYS A 541 -6.46 1.97 17.12
C LYS A 541 -5.74 1.36 18.35
N LYS A 542 -4.54 0.80 18.17
CA LYS A 542 -3.73 0.26 19.27
C LYS A 542 -3.25 1.37 20.22
N VAL A 543 -2.87 2.51 19.66
CA VAL A 543 -2.48 3.68 20.48
C VAL A 543 -3.67 4.15 21.30
N LEU A 544 -4.86 4.26 20.69
CA LEU A 544 -6.10 4.68 21.40
C LEU A 544 -6.47 3.73 22.54
N ARG A 545 -6.41 2.40 22.29
CA ARG A 545 -6.68 1.41 23.36
C ARG A 545 -5.70 1.52 24.52
N ARG A 546 -4.41 1.74 24.22
CA ARG A 546 -3.38 1.95 25.25
C ARG A 546 -3.63 3.24 26.01
N GLN A 547 -3.90 4.35 25.33
CA GLN A 547 -4.23 5.63 25.98
C GLN A 547 -5.44 5.50 26.91
N TYR A 548 -6.47 4.75 26.48
CA TYR A 548 -7.62 4.47 27.34
C TYR A 548 -7.21 3.64 28.57
N ALA A 549 -6.47 2.56 28.39
CA ALA A 549 -6.03 1.68 29.47
C ALA A 549 -5.14 2.41 30.51
N ASP A 550 -4.31 3.34 30.04
CA ASP A 550 -3.40 4.15 30.85
C ASP A 550 -4.10 5.37 31.50
N GLY A 551 -5.41 5.57 31.26
CA GLY A 551 -6.17 6.72 31.75
C GLY A 551 -5.80 8.05 31.09
N GLY A 552 -5.17 7.99 29.91
CA GLY A 552 -4.71 9.17 29.16
C GLY A 552 -5.79 9.83 28.28
N LEU A 553 -7.02 9.33 28.29
CA LEU A 553 -8.16 9.92 27.57
C LEU A 553 -9.18 10.46 28.57
N ASP A 554 -9.68 11.67 28.31
CA ASP A 554 -10.81 12.25 29.06
C ASP A 554 -12.12 11.69 28.50
N VAL A 555 -12.63 10.61 29.11
CA VAL A 555 -13.78 9.85 28.61
C VAL A 555 -15.05 10.26 29.34
N THR A 556 -16.04 10.72 28.60
CA THR A 556 -17.40 10.95 29.06
C THR A 556 -18.26 9.71 28.78
N GLN A 557 -19.03 9.29 29.78
CA GLN A 557 -20.05 8.23 29.63
C GLN A 557 -21.43 8.88 29.59
N ILE A 558 -22.26 8.50 28.56
CA ILE A 558 -23.61 9.02 28.35
C ILE A 558 -24.62 7.89 28.16
#